data_d613c0557a8aa69f06a598fee4341b7f
#
_entry.id   d613c0557a8aa69f06a598fee4341b7f
#
_cell.length_a   1.000
_cell.length_b   1.000
_cell.length_c   1.000
_cell.angle_alpha   90.00
_cell.angle_beta   90.00
_cell.angle_gamma   90.00
#
_symmetry.space_group_name_H-M   'P 1'
#
loop_
_entity.id
_entity.type
_entity.pdbx_description
1 polymer ?
#
loop_
_entity_poly.entity_id
_entity_poly.type
_entity_poly.pdbx_seq_one_letter_code
_entity_poly.pdbx_strand_id
1 'polypeptide(L)'
;MEDATQSASEHAPPPARRASGAAAWLGLVFVGLLLFLAVWIVVPPPGYATLVLAVGAPEVGPLLILAGMAGLLVAMRAGAGWVARVTMLFSVATIALASIPLLQFPGTARRFDAAMREALGPDYLSGIAADTRGRMRKGPLDPLELFIGLRATGYRVVRGVRFALNDGVPLTMDIYRPAAAGRYPAVVQIYGGAWQRGAPGDNAQFASYLAAHGYVVFAIDYRHAPRWQWPAQLADVRAALAWIAEHG
;
A
#
# COMPACT_ATOMS: atom_id res chain seq x y z
N MET A 1 -15.20 -26.47 76.85
CA MET A 1 -14.25 -25.38 76.39
C MET A 1 -13.50 -25.98 75.26
N GLU A 2 -14.16 -26.01 74.10
CA GLU A 2 -13.72 -26.68 72.86
C GLU A 2 -13.11 -25.64 71.92
N ASP A 3 -11.96 -25.99 71.49
CA ASP A 3 -11.01 -25.23 70.73
C ASP A 3 -11.47 -25.17 69.24
N ALA A 4 -11.79 -23.99 68.76
CA ALA A 4 -12.19 -23.76 67.38
C ALA A 4 -10.98 -23.25 66.59
N THR A 5 -10.12 -24.16 66.17
CA THR A 5 -9.10 -23.87 65.12
C THR A 5 -9.73 -23.95 63.76
N GLN A 6 -10.21 -22.83 63.27
CA GLN A 6 -10.69 -22.68 61.91
C GLN A 6 -9.49 -22.48 60.95
N SER A 7 -9.19 -23.55 60.21
CA SER A 7 -8.22 -23.62 59.13
C SER A 7 -8.60 -22.62 58.02
N ALA A 8 -7.82 -21.55 57.88
CA ALA A 8 -7.86 -20.69 56.72
C ALA A 8 -7.25 -21.46 55.52
N SER A 9 -8.12 -22.01 54.68
CA SER A 9 -7.72 -22.54 53.37
C SER A 9 -7.31 -21.39 52.47
N GLU A 10 -6.02 -21.20 52.35
CA GLU A 10 -5.35 -20.29 51.46
C GLU A 10 -5.73 -20.66 49.99
N HIS A 11 -6.58 -19.86 49.36
CA HIS A 11 -6.95 -20.00 47.95
C HIS A 11 -5.72 -19.60 47.12
N ALA A 12 -4.90 -20.56 46.75
CA ALA A 12 -3.87 -20.37 45.75
C ALA A 12 -4.54 -19.99 44.40
N PRO A 13 -4.11 -18.95 43.71
CA PRO A 13 -4.66 -18.60 42.40
C PRO A 13 -4.45 -19.76 41.42
N PRO A 14 -5.45 -20.06 40.57
CA PRO A 14 -5.35 -21.15 39.60
C PRO A 14 -4.12 -20.96 38.70
N PRO A 15 -3.36 -22.04 38.42
CA PRO A 15 -2.19 -21.96 37.57
C PRO A 15 -2.58 -21.38 36.21
N ALA A 16 -1.86 -20.38 35.76
CA ALA A 16 -2.04 -19.79 34.43
C ALA A 16 -2.03 -20.91 33.39
N ARG A 17 -3.13 -21.03 32.61
CA ARG A 17 -3.26 -22.06 31.56
C ARG A 17 -2.10 -21.89 30.58
N ARG A 18 -1.14 -22.82 30.62
CA ARG A 18 -0.09 -22.92 29.61
C ARG A 18 -0.80 -23.15 28.28
N ALA A 19 -0.49 -22.31 27.28
CA ALA A 19 -0.96 -22.55 25.91
C ALA A 19 -0.65 -24.00 25.54
N SER A 20 -1.62 -24.70 24.93
CA SER A 20 -1.40 -26.08 24.49
C SER A 20 -0.20 -26.09 23.53
N GLY A 21 0.60 -27.16 23.52
CA GLY A 21 1.76 -27.26 22.63
C GLY A 21 1.39 -26.96 21.18
N ALA A 22 0.19 -27.36 20.73
CA ALA A 22 -0.33 -27.08 19.39
C ALA A 22 -0.50 -25.56 19.12
N ALA A 23 -1.02 -24.78 20.08
CA ALA A 23 -1.17 -23.33 19.92
C ALA A 23 0.18 -22.61 19.79
N ALA A 24 1.20 -23.05 20.51
CA ALA A 24 2.56 -22.50 20.41
C ALA A 24 3.18 -22.79 19.04
N TRP A 25 2.99 -24.00 18.50
CA TRP A 25 3.44 -24.37 17.16
C TRP A 25 2.71 -23.60 16.06
N LEU A 26 1.40 -23.44 16.17
CA LEU A 26 0.62 -22.62 15.23
C LEU A 26 1.10 -21.16 15.21
N GLY A 27 1.41 -20.61 16.39
CA GLY A 27 2.01 -19.27 16.51
C GLY A 27 3.36 -19.18 15.81
N LEU A 28 4.24 -20.17 15.98
CA LEU A 28 5.54 -20.20 15.31
C LEU A 28 5.40 -20.28 13.79
N VAL A 29 4.55 -21.16 13.28
CA VAL A 29 4.29 -21.30 11.83
C VAL A 29 3.75 -19.98 11.28
N PHE A 30 2.77 -19.38 11.93
CA PHE A 30 2.19 -18.11 11.51
C PHE A 30 3.24 -17.00 11.41
N VAL A 31 4.03 -16.79 12.47
CA VAL A 31 5.08 -15.76 12.47
C VAL A 31 6.20 -16.09 11.49
N GLY A 32 6.49 -17.39 11.28
CA GLY A 32 7.42 -17.83 10.23
C GLY A 32 6.98 -17.41 8.83
N LEU A 33 5.68 -17.50 8.52
CA LEU A 33 5.11 -17.03 7.27
C LEU A 33 5.18 -15.49 7.14
N LEU A 34 4.94 -14.76 8.24
CA LEU A 34 5.10 -13.31 8.25
C LEU A 34 6.56 -12.90 7.99
N LEU A 35 7.51 -13.58 8.61
CA LEU A 35 8.94 -13.34 8.39
C LEU A 35 9.34 -13.67 6.95
N PHE A 36 8.88 -14.80 6.42
CA PHE A 36 9.10 -15.16 5.03
C PHE A 36 8.63 -14.04 4.07
N LEU A 37 7.46 -13.46 4.34
CA LEU A 37 6.98 -12.33 3.53
C LEU A 37 7.81 -11.07 3.77
N ALA A 38 8.16 -10.74 5.01
CA ALA A 38 8.94 -9.55 5.35
C ALA A 38 10.36 -9.55 4.75
N VAL A 39 10.97 -10.73 4.56
CA VAL A 39 12.32 -10.86 3.95
C VAL A 39 12.34 -10.28 2.53
N TRP A 40 11.25 -10.38 1.77
CA TRP A 40 11.17 -9.85 0.41
C TRP A 40 11.19 -8.31 0.34
N ILE A 41 11.07 -7.61 1.46
CA ILE A 41 11.26 -6.16 1.53
C ILE A 41 12.72 -5.76 1.23
N VAL A 42 13.67 -6.62 1.57
CA VAL A 42 15.12 -6.32 1.44
C VAL A 42 15.85 -7.25 0.49
N VAL A 43 15.32 -8.44 0.24
CA VAL A 43 15.94 -9.43 -0.66
C VAL A 43 15.42 -9.22 -2.08
N PRO A 44 16.29 -8.94 -3.06
CA PRO A 44 15.87 -8.83 -4.46
C PRO A 44 15.33 -10.16 -4.97
N PRO A 45 14.23 -10.13 -5.77
CA PRO A 45 13.63 -11.34 -6.28
C PRO A 45 14.55 -12.03 -7.31
N PRO A 46 14.83 -13.34 -7.18
CA PRO A 46 15.68 -14.08 -8.13
C PRO A 46 15.00 -14.31 -9.48
N GLY A 47 13.70 -14.06 -9.60
CA GLY A 47 12.96 -14.26 -10.83
C GLY A 47 11.55 -13.68 -10.77
N TYR A 48 10.86 -13.76 -11.92
CA TYR A 48 9.52 -13.17 -12.09
C TYR A 48 8.47 -13.73 -11.11
N ALA A 49 8.55 -15.02 -10.79
CA ALA A 49 7.59 -15.65 -9.86
C ALA A 49 7.64 -15.05 -8.45
N THR A 50 8.83 -14.61 -8.00
CA THR A 50 9.03 -14.01 -6.67
C THR A 50 8.92 -12.49 -6.68
N LEU A 51 8.86 -11.87 -7.88
CA LEU A 51 8.70 -10.41 -8.02
C LEU A 51 7.41 -9.92 -7.34
N VAL A 52 6.32 -10.68 -7.46
CA VAL A 52 5.03 -10.33 -6.82
C VAL A 52 5.18 -10.22 -5.30
N LEU A 53 5.99 -11.09 -4.68
CA LEU A 53 6.27 -11.04 -3.24
C LEU A 53 7.10 -9.80 -2.88
N ALA A 54 8.15 -9.52 -3.66
CA ALA A 54 9.02 -8.36 -3.41
C ALA A 54 8.32 -7.01 -3.64
N VAL A 55 7.34 -6.94 -4.55
CA VAL A 55 6.52 -5.73 -4.75
C VAL A 55 5.44 -5.63 -3.68
N GLY A 56 4.75 -6.72 -3.36
CA GLY A 56 3.62 -6.70 -2.42
C GLY A 56 4.02 -6.62 -0.95
N ALA A 57 5.18 -7.16 -0.55
CA ALA A 57 5.59 -7.17 0.84
C ALA A 57 5.74 -5.76 1.46
N PRO A 58 6.35 -4.76 0.80
CA PRO A 58 6.38 -3.39 1.32
C PRO A 58 5.00 -2.75 1.46
N GLU A 59 4.07 -3.05 0.55
CA GLU A 59 2.71 -2.49 0.57
C GLU A 59 1.91 -2.93 1.82
N VAL A 60 2.12 -4.18 2.26
CA VAL A 60 1.49 -4.71 3.48
C VAL A 60 2.36 -4.52 4.73
N GLY A 61 3.47 -3.79 4.63
CA GLY A 61 4.43 -3.56 5.72
C GLY A 61 3.78 -3.14 7.04
N PRO A 62 2.88 -2.14 7.10
CA PRO A 62 2.20 -1.74 8.32
C PRO A 62 1.40 -2.87 8.97
N LEU A 63 0.76 -3.73 8.17
CA LEU A 63 0.05 -4.92 8.68
C LEU A 63 1.00 -5.98 9.21
N LEU A 64 2.16 -6.16 8.56
CA LEU A 64 3.20 -7.08 9.05
C LEU A 64 3.75 -6.63 10.40
N ILE A 65 3.92 -5.32 10.63
CA ILE A 65 4.32 -4.77 11.93
C ILE A 65 3.28 -5.14 13.00
N LEU A 66 1.99 -4.87 12.75
CA LEU A 66 0.92 -5.18 13.71
C LEU A 66 0.82 -6.68 14.01
N ALA A 67 0.89 -7.52 12.97
CA ALA A 67 0.85 -8.97 13.11
C ALA A 67 2.09 -9.51 13.86
N GLY A 68 3.27 -8.95 13.59
CA GLY A 68 4.50 -9.25 14.32
C GLY A 68 4.41 -8.86 15.80
N MET A 69 3.83 -7.70 16.11
CA MET A 69 3.59 -7.27 17.50
C MET A 69 2.63 -8.22 18.22
N ALA A 70 1.54 -8.64 17.56
CA ALA A 70 0.62 -9.63 18.11
C ALA A 70 1.32 -10.97 18.38
N GLY A 71 2.13 -11.46 17.43
CA GLY A 71 2.95 -12.66 17.59
C GLY A 71 3.92 -12.57 18.77
N LEU A 72 4.58 -11.42 18.93
CA LEU A 72 5.47 -11.14 20.05
C LEU A 72 4.74 -11.20 21.39
N LEU A 73 3.58 -10.56 21.48
CA LEU A 73 2.75 -10.57 22.69
C LEU A 73 2.28 -11.97 23.06
N VAL A 74 1.86 -12.77 22.08
CA VAL A 74 1.45 -14.17 22.29
C VAL A 74 2.64 -14.99 22.78
N ALA A 75 3.81 -14.84 22.16
CA ALA A 75 5.01 -15.57 22.55
C ALA A 75 5.48 -15.23 23.97
N MET A 76 5.40 -13.96 24.38
CA MET A 76 5.72 -13.54 25.75
C MET A 76 4.79 -14.19 26.79
N ARG A 77 3.51 -14.41 26.44
CA ARG A 77 2.55 -15.09 27.33
C ARG A 77 2.68 -16.63 27.35
N ALA A 78 3.27 -17.20 26.29
CA ALA A 78 3.43 -18.64 26.16
C ALA A 78 4.49 -19.25 27.10
N GLY A 79 5.34 -18.42 27.72
CA GLY A 79 6.36 -18.85 28.69
C GLY A 79 7.77 -19.00 28.08
N ALA A 80 8.68 -19.69 28.79
CA ALA A 80 10.11 -19.68 28.49
C ALA A 80 10.60 -20.81 27.57
N GLY A 81 9.70 -21.55 26.92
CA GLY A 81 10.04 -22.67 26.03
C GLY A 81 10.82 -22.18 24.77
N TRP A 82 11.57 -23.08 24.13
CA TRP A 82 12.35 -22.75 22.92
C TRP A 82 11.45 -22.27 21.76
N VAL A 83 10.24 -22.86 21.61
CA VAL A 83 9.26 -22.45 20.63
C VAL A 83 8.88 -20.96 20.80
N ALA A 84 8.61 -20.56 22.07
CA ALA A 84 8.29 -19.17 22.38
C ALA A 84 9.46 -18.22 22.05
N ARG A 85 10.70 -18.62 22.36
CA ARG A 85 11.89 -17.81 22.03
C ARG A 85 12.08 -17.64 20.54
N VAL A 86 11.91 -18.71 19.75
CA VAL A 86 12.01 -18.63 18.28
C VAL A 86 10.88 -17.76 17.71
N THR A 87 9.65 -17.91 18.24
CA THR A 87 8.53 -17.04 17.83
C THR A 87 8.80 -15.58 18.15
N MET A 88 9.39 -15.26 19.32
CA MET A 88 9.81 -13.88 19.66
C MET A 88 10.85 -13.35 18.66
N LEU A 89 11.89 -14.14 18.36
CA LEU A 89 12.94 -13.75 17.42
C LEU A 89 12.37 -13.46 16.03
N PHE A 90 11.51 -14.35 15.53
CA PHE A 90 10.86 -14.16 14.23
C PHE A 90 9.93 -12.95 14.22
N SER A 91 9.18 -12.71 15.31
CA SER A 91 8.34 -11.53 15.46
C SER A 91 9.16 -10.24 15.42
N VAL A 92 10.26 -10.18 16.18
CA VAL A 92 11.16 -9.01 16.19
C VAL A 92 11.77 -8.78 14.81
N ALA A 93 12.25 -9.85 14.15
CA ALA A 93 12.80 -9.77 12.80
C ALA A 93 11.76 -9.27 11.79
N THR A 94 10.51 -9.77 11.86
CA THR A 94 9.41 -9.31 11.02
C THR A 94 9.14 -7.82 11.21
N ILE A 95 9.02 -7.35 12.46
CA ILE A 95 8.81 -5.94 12.79
C ILE A 95 9.96 -5.08 12.26
N ALA A 96 11.20 -5.51 12.49
CA ALA A 96 12.40 -4.78 12.05
C ALA A 96 12.42 -4.62 10.52
N LEU A 97 12.26 -5.72 9.76
CA LEU A 97 12.25 -5.69 8.30
C LEU A 97 11.09 -4.87 7.74
N ALA A 98 9.88 -5.06 8.27
CA ALA A 98 8.70 -4.33 7.83
C ALA A 98 8.76 -2.83 8.16
N SER A 99 9.54 -2.42 9.15
CA SER A 99 9.73 -1.01 9.51
C SER A 99 10.73 -0.28 8.61
N ILE A 100 11.57 -0.97 7.83
CA ILE A 100 12.62 -0.35 7.01
C ILE A 100 12.07 0.73 6.08
N PRO A 101 11.01 0.51 5.27
CA PRO A 101 10.48 1.55 4.39
C PRO A 101 10.00 2.78 5.15
N LEU A 102 9.35 2.60 6.31
CA LEU A 102 8.89 3.70 7.15
C LEU A 102 10.05 4.51 7.74
N LEU A 103 11.12 3.83 8.18
CA LEU A 103 12.32 4.48 8.72
C LEU A 103 13.11 5.24 7.65
N GLN A 104 13.09 4.75 6.41
CA GLN A 104 13.75 5.40 5.27
C GLN A 104 12.95 6.58 4.72
N PHE A 105 11.64 6.62 4.97
CA PHE A 105 10.73 7.61 4.41
C PHE A 105 11.15 9.07 4.66
N PRO A 106 11.51 9.51 5.89
CA PRO A 106 11.91 10.90 6.13
C PRO A 106 13.16 11.31 5.33
N GLY A 107 14.11 10.39 5.15
CA GLY A 107 15.29 10.61 4.33
C GLY A 107 14.95 10.77 2.85
N THR A 108 14.08 9.91 2.35
CA THR A 108 13.60 9.96 0.97
C THR A 108 12.79 11.23 0.69
N ALA A 109 11.91 11.62 1.59
CA ALA A 109 11.13 12.86 1.47
C ALA A 109 12.03 14.10 1.40
N ARG A 110 13.09 14.18 2.23
CA ARG A 110 14.08 15.28 2.17
C ARG A 110 14.86 15.31 0.85
N ARG A 111 15.28 14.15 0.33
CA ARG A 111 15.97 14.08 -0.96
C ARG A 111 15.06 14.51 -2.10
N PHE A 112 13.78 14.12 -2.05
CA PHE A 112 12.79 14.54 -3.04
C PHE A 112 12.59 16.06 -3.02
N ASP A 113 12.39 16.67 -1.83
CA ASP A 113 12.26 18.12 -1.71
C ASP A 113 13.52 18.87 -2.20
N ALA A 114 14.71 18.37 -1.88
CA ALA A 114 15.95 18.92 -2.37
C ALA A 114 16.05 18.88 -3.91
N ALA A 115 15.71 17.76 -4.53
CA ALA A 115 15.69 17.63 -5.98
C ALA A 115 14.65 18.54 -6.64
N MET A 116 13.48 18.72 -6.02
CA MET A 116 12.47 19.67 -6.50
C MET A 116 12.98 21.11 -6.44
N ARG A 117 13.65 21.50 -5.36
CA ARG A 117 14.26 22.84 -5.23
C ARG A 117 15.37 23.07 -6.22
N GLU A 118 16.18 22.06 -6.50
CA GLU A 118 17.24 22.14 -7.50
C GLU A 118 16.65 22.32 -8.91
N ALA A 119 15.60 21.57 -9.26
CA ALA A 119 15.02 21.58 -10.59
C ALA A 119 14.10 22.78 -10.86
N LEU A 120 13.34 23.25 -9.86
CA LEU A 120 12.28 24.27 -10.01
C LEU A 120 12.62 25.59 -9.32
N GLY A 121 13.74 25.69 -8.62
CA GLY A 121 14.15 26.84 -7.83
C GLY A 121 13.81 26.70 -6.35
N PRO A 122 14.56 27.42 -5.47
CA PRO A 122 14.42 27.29 -4.00
C PRO A 122 13.01 27.65 -3.51
N ASP A 123 12.34 28.54 -4.21
CA ASP A 123 11.01 29.07 -3.83
C ASP A 123 9.88 28.53 -4.70
N TYR A 124 10.02 27.32 -5.29
CA TYR A 124 9.04 26.75 -6.21
C TYR A 124 7.59 26.69 -5.65
N LEU A 125 7.43 26.66 -4.32
CA LEU A 125 6.13 26.69 -3.67
C LEU A 125 5.58 28.11 -3.52
N SER A 126 6.37 29.16 -3.71
CA SER A 126 5.94 30.54 -3.49
C SER A 126 4.87 31.01 -4.50
N GLY A 127 4.93 30.47 -5.73
CA GLY A 127 3.95 30.73 -6.80
C GLY A 127 2.58 30.06 -6.59
N ILE A 128 2.43 29.18 -5.59
CA ILE A 128 1.16 28.52 -5.27
C ILE A 128 0.26 29.49 -4.51
N ALA A 129 -0.95 29.72 -5.01
CA ALA A 129 -1.95 30.57 -4.36
C ALA A 129 -2.23 30.10 -2.92
N ALA A 130 -2.43 31.04 -1.99
CA ALA A 130 -2.55 30.76 -0.55
C ALA A 130 -3.71 29.80 -0.22
N ASP A 131 -4.84 29.93 -0.92
CA ASP A 131 -6.00 29.04 -0.77
C ASP A 131 -5.67 27.60 -1.23
N THR A 132 -4.93 27.44 -2.31
CA THR A 132 -4.46 26.15 -2.79
C THR A 132 -3.45 25.55 -1.82
N ARG A 133 -2.49 26.35 -1.34
CA ARG A 133 -1.52 25.92 -0.34
C ARG A 133 -2.19 25.47 0.96
N GLY A 134 -3.23 26.16 1.41
CA GLY A 134 -4.02 25.80 2.58
C GLY A 134 -4.74 24.46 2.46
N ARG A 135 -5.02 24.00 1.24
CA ARG A 135 -5.64 22.70 0.93
C ARG A 135 -4.63 21.58 0.70
N MET A 136 -3.35 21.90 0.55
CA MET A 136 -2.31 20.88 0.39
C MET A 136 -2.14 20.07 1.67
N ARG A 137 -1.63 18.85 1.52
CA ARG A 137 -1.28 17.99 2.66
C ARG A 137 -0.27 18.71 3.56
N LYS A 138 -0.50 18.64 4.88
CA LYS A 138 0.40 19.25 5.87
C LYS A 138 1.72 18.49 6.01
N GLY A 139 1.75 17.24 5.58
CA GLY A 139 2.94 16.39 5.61
C GLY A 139 2.86 15.27 4.57
N PRO A 140 4.01 14.71 4.21
CA PRO A 140 4.09 13.69 3.16
C PRO A 140 3.55 12.32 3.60
N LEU A 141 3.37 12.08 4.90
CA LEU A 141 2.87 10.83 5.46
C LEU A 141 1.74 11.10 6.45
N ASP A 142 0.62 10.42 6.27
CA ASP A 142 -0.45 10.30 7.25
C ASP A 142 -0.52 8.85 7.73
N PRO A 143 -0.28 8.55 9.03
CA PRO A 143 -0.31 7.19 9.54
C PRO A 143 -1.65 6.48 9.33
N LEU A 144 -2.77 7.19 9.33
CA LEU A 144 -4.08 6.59 9.10
C LEU A 144 -4.25 6.13 7.65
N GLU A 145 -3.74 6.90 6.70
CA GLU A 145 -3.80 6.56 5.28
C GLU A 145 -2.97 5.32 4.91
N LEU A 146 -2.00 4.92 5.75
CA LEU A 146 -1.27 3.65 5.56
C LEU A 146 -2.19 2.42 5.66
N PHE A 147 -3.30 2.54 6.40
CA PHE A 147 -4.23 1.42 6.62
C PHE A 147 -5.51 1.53 5.78
N ILE A 148 -6.01 2.74 5.57
CA ILE A 148 -7.29 2.97 4.90
C ILE A 148 -7.13 3.49 3.46
N GLY A 149 -5.90 3.79 3.04
CA GLY A 149 -5.57 4.39 1.75
C GLY A 149 -5.95 5.87 1.64
N LEU A 150 -5.67 6.44 0.46
CA LEU A 150 -5.98 7.84 0.17
C LEU A 150 -7.49 8.07 0.14
N ARG A 151 -7.97 9.03 0.90
CA ARG A 151 -9.36 9.46 0.86
C ARG A 151 -9.54 10.58 -0.16
N ALA A 152 -10.58 10.45 -0.97
CA ALA A 152 -10.94 11.45 -1.96
C ALA A 152 -12.44 11.71 -1.91
N THR A 153 -12.82 12.98 -1.92
CA THR A 153 -14.22 13.44 -2.01
C THR A 153 -14.30 14.62 -2.98
N GLY A 154 -15.48 14.93 -3.50
CA GLY A 154 -15.64 16.07 -4.39
C GLY A 154 -15.14 15.82 -5.82
N TYR A 155 -15.14 14.59 -6.27
CA TYR A 155 -14.85 14.21 -7.67
C TYR A 155 -16.02 13.47 -8.30
N ARG A 156 -15.97 13.34 -9.62
CA ARG A 156 -16.88 12.53 -10.45
C ARG A 156 -16.08 11.56 -11.28
N VAL A 157 -16.67 10.40 -11.58
CA VAL A 157 -16.06 9.42 -12.48
C VAL A 157 -17.04 8.99 -13.55
N VAL A 158 -16.57 8.94 -14.81
CA VAL A 158 -17.26 8.33 -15.94
C VAL A 158 -16.41 7.15 -16.38
N ARG A 159 -16.99 5.95 -16.35
CA ARG A 159 -16.25 4.71 -16.65
C ARG A 159 -16.57 4.19 -18.04
N GLY A 160 -15.59 3.46 -18.61
CA GLY A 160 -15.77 2.74 -19.86
C GLY A 160 -16.00 3.63 -21.09
N VAL A 161 -15.48 4.85 -21.09
CA VAL A 161 -15.54 5.74 -22.25
C VAL A 161 -14.69 5.16 -23.35
N ARG A 162 -15.30 4.79 -24.48
CA ARG A 162 -14.57 4.23 -25.62
C ARG A 162 -13.81 5.33 -26.35
N PHE A 163 -12.51 5.14 -26.53
CA PHE A 163 -11.66 6.08 -27.26
C PHE A 163 -11.10 5.50 -28.56
N ALA A 164 -11.05 4.17 -28.71
CA ALA A 164 -10.57 3.54 -29.93
C ALA A 164 -11.19 2.16 -30.15
N LEU A 165 -11.04 1.66 -31.39
CA LEU A 165 -11.29 0.26 -31.78
C LEU A 165 -10.08 -0.19 -32.60
N ASN A 166 -9.12 -0.85 -31.96
CA ASN A 166 -7.88 -1.30 -32.58
C ASN A 166 -7.88 -2.82 -32.77
N ASP A 167 -7.69 -3.30 -33.99
CA ASP A 167 -7.74 -4.72 -34.34
C ASP A 167 -8.99 -5.45 -33.79
N GLY A 168 -10.14 -4.78 -33.82
CA GLY A 168 -11.40 -5.30 -33.29
C GLY A 168 -11.54 -5.30 -31.77
N VAL A 169 -10.55 -4.76 -31.05
CA VAL A 169 -10.59 -4.62 -29.58
C VAL A 169 -11.08 -3.21 -29.23
N PRO A 170 -12.23 -3.09 -28.53
CA PRO A 170 -12.66 -1.82 -28.02
C PRO A 170 -11.77 -1.39 -26.85
N LEU A 171 -11.13 -0.24 -26.97
CA LEU A 171 -10.31 0.35 -25.93
C LEU A 171 -11.10 1.42 -25.20
N THR A 172 -11.11 1.34 -23.89
CA THR A 172 -11.87 2.22 -23.01
C THR A 172 -10.99 2.94 -22.02
N MET A 173 -11.50 4.02 -21.43
CA MET A 173 -10.85 4.72 -20.32
C MET A 173 -11.86 5.08 -19.26
N ASP A 174 -11.38 5.20 -18.03
CA ASP A 174 -12.12 5.81 -16.92
C ASP A 174 -11.65 7.26 -16.77
N ILE A 175 -12.59 8.21 -16.72
CA ILE A 175 -12.30 9.63 -16.58
C ILE A 175 -12.70 10.09 -15.19
N TYR A 176 -11.71 10.48 -14.39
CA TYR A 176 -11.91 11.06 -13.07
C TYR A 176 -11.71 12.58 -13.17
N ARG A 177 -12.65 13.36 -12.63
CA ARG A 177 -12.55 14.82 -12.68
C ARG A 177 -13.12 15.47 -11.42
N PRO A 178 -12.75 16.72 -11.10
CA PRO A 178 -13.38 17.49 -10.05
C PRO A 178 -14.90 17.55 -10.21
N ALA A 179 -15.64 17.61 -9.10
CA ALA A 179 -17.10 17.75 -9.14
C ALA A 179 -17.52 19.12 -9.68
N ALA A 180 -16.73 20.17 -9.42
CA ALA A 180 -16.95 21.50 -9.95
C ALA A 180 -16.63 21.57 -11.46
N ALA A 181 -17.40 22.34 -12.21
CA ALA A 181 -17.07 22.65 -13.59
C ALA A 181 -15.87 23.59 -13.67
N GLY A 182 -15.00 23.40 -14.66
CA GLY A 182 -13.80 24.22 -14.84
C GLY A 182 -12.82 23.60 -15.82
N ARG A 183 -11.72 24.31 -16.07
CA ARG A 183 -10.56 23.81 -16.81
C ARG A 183 -9.51 23.36 -15.82
N TYR A 184 -9.02 22.17 -16.00
CA TYR A 184 -8.10 21.51 -15.08
C TYR A 184 -6.94 20.89 -15.86
N PRO A 185 -5.75 20.80 -15.28
CA PRO A 185 -4.65 20.06 -15.89
C PRO A 185 -5.02 18.57 -16.04
N ALA A 186 -4.64 18.00 -17.19
CA ALA A 186 -4.90 16.61 -17.52
C ALA A 186 -3.72 15.71 -17.12
N VAL A 187 -4.04 14.53 -16.63
CA VAL A 187 -3.10 13.44 -16.34
C VAL A 187 -3.56 12.20 -17.06
N VAL A 188 -2.68 11.57 -17.83
CA VAL A 188 -2.95 10.24 -18.42
C VAL A 188 -2.34 9.18 -17.52
N GLN A 189 -3.17 8.28 -17.01
CA GLN A 189 -2.76 7.18 -16.15
C GLN A 189 -2.76 5.88 -16.94
N ILE A 190 -1.62 5.20 -16.95
CA ILE A 190 -1.41 3.90 -17.57
C ILE A 190 -1.11 2.92 -16.45
N TYR A 191 -1.96 1.90 -16.28
CA TYR A 191 -1.78 0.92 -15.23
C TYR A 191 -0.59 -0.02 -15.50
N GLY A 192 -0.02 -0.55 -14.42
CA GLY A 192 1.03 -1.56 -14.46
C GLY A 192 0.45 -2.96 -14.70
N GLY A 193 1.32 -3.94 -14.96
CA GLY A 193 0.91 -5.35 -15.15
C GLY A 193 1.76 -6.07 -16.17
N ALA A 194 3.02 -5.61 -16.38
CA ALA A 194 3.98 -6.19 -17.32
C ALA A 194 3.43 -6.26 -18.77
N TRP A 195 2.54 -5.36 -19.15
CA TRP A 195 1.83 -5.30 -20.42
C TRP A 195 0.92 -6.51 -20.70
N GLN A 196 0.68 -7.38 -19.72
CA GLN A 196 -0.05 -8.64 -19.86
C GLN A 196 -1.39 -8.66 -19.12
N ARG A 197 -1.60 -7.76 -18.19
CA ARG A 197 -2.78 -7.73 -17.33
C ARG A 197 -2.99 -6.35 -16.77
N GLY A 198 -4.19 -6.10 -16.24
CA GLY A 198 -4.59 -4.88 -15.60
C GLY A 198 -5.84 -4.28 -16.25
N ALA A 199 -6.32 -3.19 -15.70
CA ALA A 199 -7.48 -2.45 -16.17
C ALA A 199 -7.40 -0.97 -15.76
N PRO A 200 -8.13 -0.05 -16.41
CA PRO A 200 -8.19 1.36 -16.06
C PRO A 200 -8.50 1.65 -14.58
N GLY A 201 -9.28 0.76 -13.93
CA GLY A 201 -9.67 0.88 -12.53
C GLY A 201 -8.63 0.47 -11.49
N ASP A 202 -7.50 -0.13 -11.87
CA ASP A 202 -6.54 -0.71 -10.92
C ASP A 202 -5.95 0.35 -9.96
N ASN A 203 -5.77 1.59 -10.42
CA ASN A 203 -5.29 2.71 -9.61
C ASN A 203 -6.40 3.74 -9.31
N ALA A 204 -7.66 3.32 -9.22
CA ALA A 204 -8.82 4.19 -9.02
C ALA A 204 -8.68 5.11 -7.80
N GLN A 205 -8.07 4.65 -6.72
CA GLN A 205 -7.88 5.43 -5.50
C GLN A 205 -6.95 6.63 -5.75
N PHE A 206 -5.84 6.42 -6.46
CA PHE A 206 -4.90 7.48 -6.82
C PHE A 206 -5.52 8.46 -7.83
N ALA A 207 -6.23 7.94 -8.86
CA ALA A 207 -6.95 8.78 -9.82
C ALA A 207 -8.01 9.65 -9.14
N SER A 208 -8.78 9.09 -8.21
CA SER A 208 -9.77 9.82 -7.41
C SER A 208 -9.13 10.90 -6.55
N TYR A 209 -7.98 10.60 -5.95
CA TYR A 209 -7.22 11.57 -5.16
C TYR A 209 -6.77 12.76 -6.01
N LEU A 210 -6.19 12.52 -7.19
CA LEU A 210 -5.81 13.58 -8.11
C LEU A 210 -7.01 14.40 -8.55
N ALA A 211 -8.14 13.77 -8.89
CA ALA A 211 -9.35 14.46 -9.30
C ALA A 211 -9.92 15.34 -8.18
N ALA A 212 -9.91 14.87 -6.93
CA ALA A 212 -10.29 15.67 -5.77
C ALA A 212 -9.38 16.89 -5.55
N HIS A 213 -8.15 16.85 -6.07
CA HIS A 213 -7.15 17.92 -5.96
C HIS A 213 -7.01 18.77 -7.23
N GLY A 214 -7.99 18.73 -8.13
CA GLY A 214 -8.06 19.65 -9.25
C GLY A 214 -7.38 19.17 -10.52
N TYR A 215 -7.30 17.88 -10.76
CA TYR A 215 -6.84 17.28 -12.00
C TYR A 215 -7.96 16.54 -12.71
N VAL A 216 -7.90 16.45 -14.04
CA VAL A 216 -8.66 15.45 -14.79
C VAL A 216 -7.73 14.28 -15.09
N VAL A 217 -8.12 13.08 -14.67
CA VAL A 217 -7.33 11.86 -14.88
C VAL A 217 -8.02 10.97 -15.90
N PHE A 218 -7.32 10.66 -16.98
CA PHE A 218 -7.72 9.71 -18.01
C PHE A 218 -6.97 8.38 -17.75
N ALA A 219 -7.62 7.45 -17.09
CA ALA A 219 -7.08 6.12 -16.84
C ALA A 219 -7.40 5.23 -18.05
N ILE A 220 -6.42 5.03 -18.92
CA ILE A 220 -6.60 4.40 -20.22
C ILE A 220 -6.35 2.90 -20.20
N ASP A 221 -7.04 2.18 -21.07
CA ASP A 221 -6.79 0.78 -21.40
C ASP A 221 -5.79 0.64 -22.56
N TYR A 222 -5.20 -0.55 -22.69
CA TYR A 222 -4.33 -0.93 -23.80
C TYR A 222 -4.39 -2.45 -24.03
N ARG A 223 -4.08 -2.90 -25.25
CA ARG A 223 -4.06 -4.30 -25.62
C ARG A 223 -2.92 -5.06 -24.96
N HIS A 224 -3.21 -6.27 -24.47
CA HIS A 224 -2.28 -7.05 -23.65
C HIS A 224 -1.48 -8.07 -24.47
N ALA A 225 -0.20 -8.22 -24.12
CA ALA A 225 0.64 -9.34 -24.54
C ALA A 225 0.17 -10.64 -23.83
N PRO A 226 0.47 -11.83 -24.37
CA PRO A 226 1.26 -12.09 -25.58
C PRO A 226 0.48 -11.97 -26.88
N ARG A 227 -0.86 -11.80 -26.82
CA ARG A 227 -1.71 -11.74 -28.04
C ARG A 227 -1.34 -10.53 -28.91
N TRP A 228 -1.11 -9.37 -28.29
CA TRP A 228 -0.64 -8.17 -28.98
C TRP A 228 0.74 -7.79 -28.45
N GLN A 229 1.72 -7.88 -29.35
CA GLN A 229 3.10 -7.55 -29.03
C GLN A 229 3.38 -6.08 -29.30
N TRP A 230 4.53 -5.60 -28.80
CA TRP A 230 5.02 -4.29 -29.16
C TRP A 230 5.10 -4.09 -30.68
N PRO A 231 4.64 -2.97 -31.23
CA PRO A 231 4.30 -1.70 -30.56
C PRO A 231 2.79 -1.46 -30.33
N ALA A 232 1.95 -2.50 -30.24
CA ALA A 232 0.50 -2.34 -30.10
C ALA A 232 0.10 -1.43 -28.93
N GLN A 233 0.75 -1.59 -27.78
CA GLN A 233 0.49 -0.78 -26.59
C GLN A 233 0.80 0.70 -26.81
N LEU A 234 1.89 1.00 -27.54
CA LEU A 234 2.23 2.38 -27.89
C LEU A 234 1.20 3.00 -28.83
N ALA A 235 0.69 2.22 -29.80
CA ALA A 235 -0.35 2.67 -30.71
C ALA A 235 -1.64 3.01 -29.94
N ASP A 236 -2.00 2.20 -28.94
CA ASP A 236 -3.18 2.41 -28.11
C ASP A 236 -3.06 3.66 -27.21
N VAL A 237 -1.88 3.88 -26.62
CA VAL A 237 -1.60 5.12 -25.86
C VAL A 237 -1.69 6.35 -26.77
N ARG A 238 -1.16 6.29 -28.00
CA ARG A 238 -1.26 7.39 -28.97
C ARG A 238 -2.69 7.68 -29.38
N ALA A 239 -3.51 6.63 -29.57
CA ALA A 239 -4.94 6.79 -29.86
C ALA A 239 -5.67 7.47 -28.69
N ALA A 240 -5.35 7.10 -27.44
CA ALA A 240 -5.92 7.74 -26.26
C ALA A 240 -5.52 9.24 -26.19
N LEU A 241 -4.25 9.56 -26.44
CA LEU A 241 -3.77 10.95 -26.44
C LEU A 241 -4.46 11.79 -27.53
N ALA A 242 -4.65 11.24 -28.74
CA ALA A 242 -5.37 11.90 -29.81
C ALA A 242 -6.83 12.19 -29.41
N TRP A 243 -7.52 11.18 -28.87
CA TRP A 243 -8.89 11.34 -28.39
C TRP A 243 -8.99 12.39 -27.27
N ILE A 244 -8.06 12.42 -26.32
CA ILE A 244 -8.03 13.40 -25.23
C ILE A 244 -7.81 14.82 -25.78
N ALA A 245 -6.96 14.99 -26.79
CA ALA A 245 -6.73 16.30 -27.41
C ALA A 245 -7.97 16.88 -28.09
N GLU A 246 -8.87 16.01 -28.56
CA GLU A 246 -10.12 16.41 -29.23
C GLU A 246 -11.29 16.62 -28.27
N HIS A 247 -11.32 15.91 -27.15
CA HIS A 247 -12.50 15.81 -26.28
C HIS A 247 -12.24 16.21 -24.82
N GLY A 248 -10.97 16.45 -24.44
CA GLY A 248 -10.54 16.73 -23.07
C GLY A 248 -10.58 18.19 -22.61
#